data_a5ff74a24ba47fdc0337f23a1846766f
#
_entry.id   a5ff74a24ba47fdc0337f23a1846766f
#
_cell.length_a   1.000
_cell.length_b   1.000
_cell.length_c   1.000
_cell.angle_alpha   90.00
_cell.angle_beta   90.00
_cell.angle_gamma   90.00
#
_symmetry.space_group_name_H-M   'P 1'
#
loop_
_entity.id
_entity.type
_entity.pdbx_description
1 polymer ?
#
loop_
_entity_poly.entity_id
_entity_poly.type
_entity_poly.pdbx_seq_one_letter_code
_entity_poly.pdbx_strand_id
1 'polypeptide(L)'
;MGLLPTYYVGALTLSGLNFNISIYQMSYEIVTYANKSHGLFEELVNNEFNVPVKVLGWGTEWKGFSDKTKGVTDYLKTKSATDIVIFLDGFDTKINKDPSNVVELFKQFNCKILLSSDPNISGKFITSLIFGTCKGSGTANAGMYMGYAKELLEFLEAEAKTKCKDDQLNFNTLCRSRDDIKVDESNVIFENFKPTQVNNESNAPFVSYPGSPGLSRYSRAITEYAQFVYIYILCLLIVSMAFLPQHKNILVTTTVAATAFYALFADKSCTV
;
A
#
# COMPACT_ATOMS: atom_id res chain seq x y z
N MET A 1 7.84 -28.37 -22.53
CA MET A 1 7.14 -29.52 -21.88
C MET A 1 7.65 -29.58 -20.46
N GLY A 2 7.07 -28.77 -19.59
CA GLY A 2 7.47 -28.65 -18.17
C GLY A 2 6.55 -29.51 -17.32
N LEU A 3 7.13 -30.42 -16.58
CA LEU A 3 6.43 -31.33 -15.66
C LEU A 3 5.98 -30.52 -14.43
N LEU A 4 4.70 -30.55 -14.15
CA LEU A 4 4.13 -30.07 -12.87
C LEU A 4 4.71 -30.89 -11.70
N PRO A 5 5.01 -30.29 -10.55
CA PRO A 5 5.46 -31.03 -9.40
C PRO A 5 4.32 -31.91 -8.88
N THR A 6 4.50 -33.23 -8.99
CA THR A 6 3.60 -34.24 -8.45
C THR A 6 3.88 -34.35 -6.95
N TYR A 7 2.98 -33.81 -6.13
CA TYR A 7 3.01 -34.09 -4.70
C TYR A 7 2.43 -35.47 -4.46
N TYR A 8 3.24 -36.39 -3.91
CA TYR A 8 2.80 -37.69 -3.48
C TYR A 8 1.89 -37.58 -2.24
N VAL A 9 0.63 -37.91 -2.41
CA VAL A 9 -0.29 -38.09 -1.30
C VAL A 9 -0.14 -39.54 -0.85
N GLY A 10 0.50 -39.77 0.30
CA GLY A 10 0.55 -41.08 0.96
C GLY A 10 -0.83 -41.45 1.48
N ALA A 11 -1.46 -42.47 0.91
CA ALA A 11 -2.69 -43.04 1.43
C ALA A 11 -2.37 -43.89 2.66
N LEU A 12 -2.75 -43.42 3.85
CA LEU A 12 -2.80 -44.24 5.06
C LEU A 12 -4.14 -44.97 5.08
N THR A 13 -4.12 -46.25 4.74
CA THR A 13 -5.26 -47.17 4.91
C THR A 13 -5.27 -47.70 6.34
N LEU A 14 -6.14 -47.16 7.18
CA LEU A 14 -6.58 -47.81 8.42
C LEU A 14 -8.03 -48.25 8.23
N SER A 15 -8.20 -49.58 8.20
CA SER A 15 -9.46 -50.35 8.34
C SER A 15 -10.75 -49.61 7.90
N GLY A 16 -11.09 -49.69 6.62
CA GLY A 16 -12.48 -49.60 6.15
C GLY A 16 -13.15 -48.22 6.08
N LEU A 17 -12.48 -47.12 6.41
CA LEU A 17 -12.99 -45.76 6.26
C LEU A 17 -12.09 -45.00 5.29
N ASN A 18 -12.56 -44.86 4.05
CA ASN A 18 -11.94 -43.91 3.09
C ASN A 18 -12.26 -42.48 3.53
N PHE A 19 -11.38 -41.87 4.32
CA PHE A 19 -11.39 -40.43 4.51
C PHE A 19 -10.78 -39.77 3.27
N ASN A 20 -11.60 -39.31 2.35
CA ASN A 20 -11.19 -38.35 1.35
C ASN A 20 -10.93 -37.03 2.08
N ILE A 21 -9.70 -36.83 2.56
CA ILE A 21 -9.25 -35.52 3.02
C ILE A 21 -9.07 -34.67 1.74
N SER A 22 -10.12 -33.95 1.36
CA SER A 22 -9.98 -32.86 0.41
C SER A 22 -9.13 -31.80 1.10
N ILE A 23 -7.85 -31.77 0.78
CA ILE A 23 -6.99 -30.64 1.15
C ILE A 23 -7.52 -29.47 0.34
N TYR A 24 -8.39 -28.65 0.94
CA TYR A 24 -8.75 -27.37 0.40
C TYR A 24 -7.47 -26.52 0.42
N GLN A 25 -6.74 -26.55 -0.69
CA GLN A 25 -5.69 -25.57 -0.93
C GLN A 25 -6.41 -24.23 -1.05
N MET A 26 -6.32 -23.39 -0.02
CA MET A 26 -6.89 -22.05 -0.09
C MET A 26 -6.20 -21.33 -1.23
N SER A 27 -6.96 -21.08 -2.29
CA SER A 27 -6.51 -20.32 -3.45
C SER A 27 -6.52 -18.85 -3.09
N TYR A 28 -5.58 -18.10 -3.61
CA TYR A 28 -5.59 -16.65 -3.60
C TYR A 28 -5.69 -16.14 -5.04
N GLU A 29 -6.11 -14.92 -5.18
CA GLU A 29 -6.12 -14.23 -6.48
C GLU A 29 -5.33 -12.93 -6.38
N ILE A 30 -4.50 -12.67 -7.40
CA ILE A 30 -3.77 -11.42 -7.52
C ILE A 30 -4.54 -10.50 -8.46
N VAL A 31 -4.79 -9.28 -8.00
CA VAL A 31 -5.43 -8.23 -8.79
C VAL A 31 -4.54 -6.99 -8.84
N THR A 32 -4.61 -6.29 -9.95
CA THR A 32 -4.00 -4.97 -10.12
C THR A 32 -5.00 -4.02 -10.77
N TYR A 33 -4.80 -2.71 -10.56
CA TYR A 33 -5.54 -1.70 -11.29
C TYR A 33 -4.57 -0.93 -12.22
N ALA A 34 -4.81 -1.05 -13.52
CA ALA A 34 -4.04 -0.33 -14.52
C ALA A 34 -4.94 -0.01 -15.73
N ASN A 35 -4.92 1.23 -16.19
CA ASN A 35 -5.70 1.64 -17.36
C ASN A 35 -4.91 1.53 -18.68
N LYS A 36 -3.60 1.36 -18.59
CA LYS A 36 -2.66 1.19 -19.71
C LYS A 36 -1.39 0.50 -19.24
N SER A 37 -0.56 0.04 -20.16
CA SER A 37 0.79 -0.41 -19.84
C SER A 37 1.69 0.78 -19.52
N HIS A 38 2.34 0.76 -18.35
CA HIS A 38 3.31 1.74 -17.89
C HIS A 38 4.17 1.18 -16.75
N GLY A 39 5.39 1.69 -16.59
CA GLY A 39 6.30 1.27 -15.52
C GLY A 39 6.59 -0.22 -15.56
N LEU A 40 6.38 -0.91 -14.43
CA LEU A 40 6.62 -2.35 -14.28
C LEU A 40 5.41 -3.22 -14.68
N PHE A 41 4.37 -2.66 -15.29
CA PHE A 41 3.14 -3.38 -15.61
C PHE A 41 3.37 -4.68 -16.38
N GLU A 42 4.22 -4.65 -17.42
CA GLU A 42 4.50 -5.85 -18.21
C GLU A 42 5.23 -6.92 -17.40
N GLU A 43 6.15 -6.53 -16.52
CA GLU A 43 6.84 -7.47 -15.62
C GLU A 43 5.89 -8.08 -14.59
N LEU A 44 4.88 -7.32 -14.15
CA LEU A 44 3.87 -7.80 -13.22
C LEU A 44 2.95 -8.84 -13.87
N VAL A 45 2.42 -8.54 -15.06
CA VAL A 45 1.42 -9.41 -15.72
C VAL A 45 2.03 -10.60 -16.43
N ASN A 46 3.28 -10.47 -16.93
CA ASN A 46 4.04 -11.52 -17.62
C ASN A 46 5.16 -12.06 -16.73
N ASN A 47 4.89 -12.21 -15.42
CA ASN A 47 5.89 -12.58 -14.43
C ASN A 47 6.49 -13.98 -14.69
N GLU A 48 7.74 -14.17 -14.27
CA GLU A 48 8.51 -15.40 -14.48
C GLU A 48 7.93 -16.65 -13.80
N PHE A 49 7.07 -16.47 -12.80
CA PHE A 49 6.42 -17.55 -12.06
C PHE A 49 5.12 -18.03 -12.71
N ASN A 50 4.68 -17.41 -13.82
CA ASN A 50 3.42 -17.67 -14.50
C ASN A 50 2.18 -17.58 -13.59
N VAL A 51 2.25 -16.73 -12.57
CA VAL A 51 1.11 -16.47 -11.68
C VAL A 51 0.14 -15.53 -12.37
N PRO A 52 -1.14 -15.89 -12.50
CA PRO A 52 -2.12 -15.05 -13.17
C PRO A 52 -2.40 -13.79 -12.35
N VAL A 53 -2.35 -12.63 -13.02
CA VAL A 53 -2.70 -11.33 -12.43
C VAL A 53 -3.92 -10.78 -13.16
N LYS A 54 -5.00 -10.54 -12.41
CA LYS A 54 -6.23 -9.95 -12.92
C LYS A 54 -6.07 -8.44 -13.04
N VAL A 55 -6.13 -7.92 -14.26
CA VAL A 55 -6.06 -6.48 -14.52
C VAL A 55 -7.46 -5.87 -14.47
N LEU A 56 -7.64 -4.87 -13.61
CA LEU A 56 -8.85 -4.07 -13.48
C LEU A 56 -8.61 -2.70 -14.13
N GLY A 57 -9.67 -2.08 -14.66
CA GLY A 57 -9.63 -0.71 -15.19
C GLY A 57 -8.95 -0.56 -16.56
N TRP A 58 -8.59 -1.64 -17.26
CA TRP A 58 -7.91 -1.56 -18.55
C TRP A 58 -8.72 -0.78 -19.60
N GLY A 59 -8.06 0.19 -20.23
CA GLY A 59 -8.69 1.05 -21.26
C GLY A 59 -9.62 2.13 -20.73
N THR A 60 -9.80 2.26 -19.41
CA THR A 60 -10.62 3.33 -18.81
C THR A 60 -9.81 4.62 -18.64
N GLU A 61 -10.51 5.76 -18.55
CA GLU A 61 -9.90 7.03 -18.17
C GLU A 61 -9.54 7.02 -16.68
N TRP A 62 -8.32 7.45 -16.35
CA TRP A 62 -7.89 7.62 -14.96
C TRP A 62 -8.32 8.99 -14.41
N LYS A 63 -9.12 9.01 -13.35
CA LYS A 63 -9.63 10.22 -12.68
C LYS A 63 -9.06 10.43 -11.28
N GLY A 64 -8.34 9.42 -10.76
CA GLY A 64 -7.69 9.49 -9.45
C GLY A 64 -7.71 8.16 -8.69
N PHE A 65 -7.16 8.15 -7.49
CA PHE A 65 -7.06 6.92 -6.68
C PHE A 65 -8.42 6.28 -6.35
N SER A 66 -9.50 7.07 -6.36
CA SER A 66 -10.86 6.55 -6.21
C SER A 66 -11.26 5.55 -7.30
N ASP A 67 -10.70 5.63 -8.50
CA ASP A 67 -10.97 4.65 -9.57
C ASP A 67 -10.37 3.28 -9.21
N LYS A 68 -9.17 3.28 -8.63
CA LYS A 68 -8.50 2.08 -8.11
C LYS A 68 -9.36 1.44 -7.02
N THR A 69 -9.70 2.20 -5.99
CA THR A 69 -10.54 1.72 -4.88
C THR A 69 -11.87 1.17 -5.39
N LYS A 70 -12.54 1.90 -6.27
CA LYS A 70 -13.81 1.46 -6.87
C LYS A 70 -13.64 0.17 -7.66
N GLY A 71 -12.63 0.07 -8.51
CA GLY A 71 -12.38 -1.13 -9.33
C GLY A 71 -12.15 -2.36 -8.47
N VAL A 72 -11.34 -2.26 -7.42
CA VAL A 72 -11.08 -3.36 -6.49
C VAL A 72 -12.35 -3.69 -5.67
N THR A 73 -13.08 -2.69 -5.19
CA THR A 73 -14.34 -2.88 -4.46
C THR A 73 -15.37 -3.65 -5.31
N ASP A 74 -15.55 -3.24 -6.56
CA ASP A 74 -16.50 -3.90 -7.48
C ASP A 74 -16.07 -5.35 -7.77
N TYR A 75 -14.77 -5.60 -7.87
CA TYR A 75 -14.24 -6.95 -8.01
C TYR A 75 -14.49 -7.80 -6.75
N LEU A 76 -14.23 -7.28 -5.56
CA LEU A 76 -14.43 -8.00 -4.30
C LEU A 76 -15.88 -8.41 -4.07
N LYS A 77 -16.87 -7.64 -4.56
CA LYS A 77 -18.30 -8.00 -4.53
C LYS A 77 -18.63 -9.29 -5.28
N THR A 78 -17.75 -9.73 -6.17
CA THR A 78 -17.92 -10.98 -6.93
C THR A 78 -17.30 -12.19 -6.21
N LYS A 79 -16.68 -12.01 -5.06
CA LYS A 79 -15.92 -13.03 -4.33
C LYS A 79 -16.68 -13.59 -3.14
N SER A 80 -16.32 -14.81 -2.75
CA SER A 80 -16.77 -15.39 -1.49
C SER A 80 -16.09 -14.70 -0.31
N ALA A 81 -16.77 -14.60 0.81
CA ALA A 81 -16.27 -13.88 1.99
C ALA A 81 -14.87 -14.35 2.46
N THR A 82 -14.56 -15.63 2.26
CA THR A 82 -13.32 -16.28 2.69
C THR A 82 -12.24 -16.34 1.61
N ASP A 83 -12.52 -15.87 0.39
CA ASP A 83 -11.51 -15.80 -0.66
C ASP A 83 -10.39 -14.84 -0.25
N ILE A 84 -9.15 -15.19 -0.54
CA ILE A 84 -8.00 -14.30 -0.29
C ILE A 84 -7.67 -13.56 -1.57
N VAL A 85 -7.66 -12.25 -1.47
CA VAL A 85 -7.31 -11.35 -2.59
C VAL A 85 -6.07 -10.55 -2.23
N ILE A 86 -5.12 -10.49 -3.16
CA ILE A 86 -3.89 -9.73 -3.09
C ILE A 86 -3.98 -8.61 -4.11
N PHE A 87 -3.86 -7.37 -3.67
CA PHE A 87 -3.75 -6.21 -4.54
C PHE A 87 -2.29 -5.77 -4.68
N LEU A 88 -1.86 -5.54 -5.91
CA LEU A 88 -0.55 -5.01 -6.25
C LEU A 88 -0.73 -3.79 -7.17
N ASP A 89 -0.07 -2.67 -6.88
CA ASP A 89 -0.11 -1.48 -7.76
C ASP A 89 0.46 -1.82 -9.13
N GLY A 90 -0.23 -1.37 -10.19
CA GLY A 90 0.06 -1.82 -11.54
C GLY A 90 1.33 -1.26 -12.17
N PHE A 91 1.90 -0.18 -11.62
CA PHE A 91 2.96 0.56 -12.32
C PHE A 91 4.34 0.48 -11.65
N ASP A 92 4.40 0.13 -10.39
CA ASP A 92 5.64 0.12 -9.62
C ASP A 92 5.89 -1.18 -8.83
N THR A 93 5.07 -2.20 -9.06
CA THR A 93 5.14 -3.49 -8.35
C THR A 93 5.49 -4.63 -9.28
N LYS A 94 6.21 -5.63 -8.77
CA LYS A 94 6.45 -6.90 -9.46
C LYS A 94 6.38 -8.09 -8.52
N ILE A 95 6.16 -9.29 -9.08
CA ILE A 95 6.31 -10.56 -8.38
C ILE A 95 7.80 -10.91 -8.40
N ASN A 96 8.43 -10.96 -7.23
CA ASN A 96 9.87 -11.07 -7.05
C ASN A 96 10.33 -12.49 -6.69
N LYS A 97 9.47 -13.24 -6.01
CA LYS A 97 9.68 -14.64 -5.64
C LYS A 97 8.41 -15.45 -5.88
N ASP A 98 8.53 -16.77 -5.97
CA ASP A 98 7.38 -17.65 -6.07
C ASP A 98 6.42 -17.44 -4.88
N PRO A 99 5.18 -16.98 -5.13
CA PRO A 99 4.21 -16.70 -4.05
C PRO A 99 3.40 -17.93 -3.63
N SER A 100 3.83 -19.14 -3.96
CA SER A 100 3.07 -20.36 -3.69
C SER A 100 2.74 -20.58 -2.20
N ASN A 101 3.56 -20.07 -1.29
CA ASN A 101 3.38 -20.18 0.17
C ASN A 101 2.80 -18.89 0.81
N VAL A 102 2.35 -17.93 0.02
CA VAL A 102 1.94 -16.62 0.54
C VAL A 102 0.76 -16.69 1.50
N VAL A 103 -0.15 -17.64 1.30
CA VAL A 103 -1.32 -17.84 2.19
C VAL A 103 -0.89 -18.34 3.56
N GLU A 104 0.07 -19.25 3.62
CA GLU A 104 0.65 -19.74 4.87
C GLU A 104 1.37 -18.64 5.62
N LEU A 105 2.15 -17.83 4.92
CA LEU A 105 2.80 -16.64 5.48
C LEU A 105 1.78 -15.64 6.02
N PHE A 106 0.73 -15.34 5.25
CA PHE A 106 -0.33 -14.43 5.68
C PHE A 106 -1.02 -14.88 6.97
N LYS A 107 -1.33 -16.17 7.09
CA LYS A 107 -1.95 -16.73 8.30
C LYS A 107 -1.10 -16.54 9.57
N GLN A 108 0.22 -16.53 9.43
CA GLN A 108 1.14 -16.30 10.57
C GLN A 108 1.00 -14.89 11.16
N PHE A 109 0.55 -13.91 10.37
CA PHE A 109 0.26 -12.57 10.88
C PHE A 109 -0.95 -12.52 11.82
N ASN A 110 -1.81 -13.54 11.80
CA ASN A 110 -3.03 -13.57 12.61
C ASN A 110 -3.84 -12.27 12.48
N CYS A 111 -4.15 -11.90 11.26
CA CYS A 111 -4.95 -10.72 10.90
C CYS A 111 -5.94 -11.06 9.77
N LYS A 112 -6.86 -10.15 9.48
CA LYS A 112 -7.80 -10.28 8.37
C LYS A 112 -7.35 -9.53 7.13
N ILE A 113 -6.60 -8.44 7.34
CA ILE A 113 -6.00 -7.63 6.30
C ILE A 113 -4.53 -7.40 6.66
N LEU A 114 -3.65 -7.57 5.70
CA LEU A 114 -2.24 -7.24 5.80
C LEU A 114 -1.90 -6.16 4.77
N LEU A 115 -1.36 -5.05 5.24
CA LEU A 115 -0.93 -3.92 4.43
C LEU A 115 0.60 -3.93 4.29
N SER A 116 1.14 -3.47 3.18
CA SER A 116 2.58 -3.27 3.06
C SER A 116 3.05 -2.10 3.91
N SER A 117 4.30 -2.14 4.37
CA SER A 117 4.92 -1.06 5.15
C SER A 117 5.40 0.07 4.23
N ASP A 118 5.22 1.33 4.66
CA ASP A 118 5.83 2.47 3.96
C ASP A 118 7.37 2.37 4.00
N PRO A 119 8.08 2.65 2.89
CA PRO A 119 9.54 2.56 2.85
C PRO A 119 10.25 3.64 3.69
N ASN A 120 9.50 4.53 4.35
CA ASN A 120 10.01 5.57 5.25
C ASN A 120 11.11 6.44 4.61
N ILE A 121 10.88 6.91 3.40
CA ILE A 121 11.88 7.63 2.60
C ILE A 121 12.35 8.91 3.29
N SER A 122 11.43 9.65 3.91
CA SER A 122 11.71 10.86 4.68
C SER A 122 12.12 10.57 6.13
N GLY A 123 12.28 9.30 6.49
CA GLY A 123 12.50 8.83 7.85
C GLY A 123 11.19 8.48 8.57
N LYS A 124 11.25 7.47 9.42
CA LYS A 124 10.08 6.89 10.10
C LYS A 124 9.25 7.94 10.85
N PHE A 125 9.91 8.88 11.53
CA PHE A 125 9.23 9.95 12.27
C PHE A 125 8.42 10.87 11.36
N ILE A 126 9.02 11.35 10.27
CA ILE A 126 8.33 12.27 9.32
C ILE A 126 7.19 11.54 8.62
N THR A 127 7.41 10.31 8.18
CA THR A 127 6.38 9.49 7.54
C THR A 127 5.18 9.27 8.46
N SER A 128 5.42 8.90 9.73
CA SER A 128 4.35 8.71 10.70
C SER A 128 3.63 10.01 11.08
N LEU A 129 4.33 11.15 11.02
CA LEU A 129 3.72 12.45 11.25
C LEU A 129 2.74 12.84 10.12
N ILE A 130 3.09 12.50 8.88
CA ILE A 130 2.29 12.82 7.70
C ILE A 130 1.09 11.87 7.57
N PHE A 131 1.35 10.56 7.56
CA PHE A 131 0.32 9.56 7.27
C PHE A 131 -0.32 8.95 8.52
N GLY A 132 0.33 9.10 9.68
CA GLY A 132 -0.04 8.35 10.89
C GLY A 132 0.50 6.91 10.84
N THR A 133 -0.01 6.10 11.78
CA THR A 133 0.35 4.68 11.89
C THR A 133 -0.89 3.83 12.12
N CYS A 134 -0.84 2.60 11.69
CA CYS A 134 -1.82 1.60 12.08
C CYS A 134 -1.71 1.26 13.58
N LYS A 135 -2.78 0.74 14.18
CA LYS A 135 -2.80 0.35 15.58
C LYS A 135 -1.74 -0.73 15.86
N GLY A 136 -0.82 -0.41 16.77
CA GLY A 136 0.22 -1.34 17.21
C GLY A 136 1.27 -1.71 16.13
N SER A 137 1.34 -0.96 15.01
CA SER A 137 2.30 -1.20 13.94
C SER A 137 2.74 0.11 13.25
N GLY A 138 3.56 -0.02 12.19
CA GLY A 138 4.10 1.12 11.46
C GLY A 138 3.11 1.81 10.53
N THR A 139 3.64 2.69 9.69
CA THR A 139 2.88 3.37 8.64
C THR A 139 2.65 2.42 7.47
N ALA A 140 1.39 2.25 7.07
CA ALA A 140 1.03 1.45 5.90
C ALA A 140 1.26 2.23 4.60
N ASN A 141 1.59 1.49 3.53
CA ASN A 141 1.55 1.94 2.15
C ASN A 141 0.35 1.32 1.44
N ALA A 142 -0.37 2.08 0.61
CA ALA A 142 -1.59 1.64 -0.07
C ALA A 142 -1.35 0.95 -1.42
N GLY A 143 -0.07 0.74 -1.80
CA GLY A 143 0.30 0.13 -3.08
C GLY A 143 0.21 -1.39 -3.11
N MET A 144 0.34 -2.05 -1.96
CA MET A 144 0.23 -3.50 -1.86
C MET A 144 -0.50 -3.89 -0.58
N TYR A 145 -1.46 -4.79 -0.69
CA TYR A 145 -2.20 -5.34 0.45
C TYR A 145 -2.84 -6.67 0.12
N MET A 146 -3.18 -7.44 1.13
CA MET A 146 -3.95 -8.67 1.01
C MET A 146 -4.89 -8.88 2.17
N GLY A 147 -5.90 -9.71 1.96
CA GLY A 147 -6.82 -10.09 3.02
C GLY A 147 -7.97 -10.93 2.52
N TYR A 148 -8.85 -11.28 3.46
CA TYR A 148 -10.10 -11.93 3.10
C TYR A 148 -11.03 -10.95 2.40
N ALA A 149 -11.71 -11.40 1.35
CA ALA A 149 -12.50 -10.56 0.46
C ALA A 149 -13.58 -9.75 1.21
N LYS A 150 -14.22 -10.33 2.22
CA LYS A 150 -15.20 -9.63 3.05
C LYS A 150 -14.59 -8.44 3.78
N GLU A 151 -13.53 -8.67 4.52
CA GLU A 151 -12.88 -7.64 5.34
C GLU A 151 -12.21 -6.57 4.47
N LEU A 152 -11.64 -6.96 3.33
CA LEU A 152 -11.11 -6.01 2.33
C LEU A 152 -12.24 -5.15 1.73
N LEU A 153 -13.38 -5.77 1.40
CA LEU A 153 -14.54 -5.03 0.87
C LEU A 153 -15.02 -3.97 1.88
N GLU A 154 -15.22 -4.37 3.13
CA GLU A 154 -15.62 -3.44 4.20
C GLU A 154 -14.61 -2.30 4.40
N PHE A 155 -13.32 -2.61 4.33
CA PHE A 155 -12.24 -1.63 4.47
C PHE A 155 -12.21 -0.61 3.32
N LEU A 156 -12.28 -1.09 2.08
CA LEU A 156 -12.28 -0.23 0.89
C LEU A 156 -13.58 0.54 0.71
N GLU A 157 -14.72 0.00 1.15
CA GLU A 157 -15.97 0.77 1.18
C GLU A 157 -15.96 1.88 2.23
N ALA A 158 -15.24 1.69 3.34
CA ALA A 158 -15.01 2.74 4.32
C ALA A 158 -14.05 3.80 3.77
N GLU A 159 -13.00 3.39 3.06
CA GLU A 159 -12.06 4.29 2.37
C GLU A 159 -12.80 5.16 1.33
N ALA A 160 -13.64 4.57 0.49
CA ALA A 160 -14.40 5.28 -0.52
C ALA A 160 -15.38 6.35 0.03
N LYS A 161 -15.73 6.28 1.31
CA LYS A 161 -16.57 7.29 1.99
C LYS A 161 -15.76 8.47 2.53
N THR A 162 -14.44 8.40 2.55
CA THR A 162 -13.59 9.50 2.99
C THR A 162 -13.63 10.63 1.96
N LYS A 163 -13.40 11.85 2.42
CA LYS A 163 -13.25 13.01 1.50
C LYS A 163 -11.81 13.19 1.03
N CYS A 164 -10.87 12.57 1.72
CA CYS A 164 -9.46 12.66 1.40
C CYS A 164 -9.15 11.87 0.13
N LYS A 165 -8.42 12.50 -0.79
CA LYS A 165 -8.03 11.89 -2.07
C LYS A 165 -6.79 11.01 -1.96
N ASP A 166 -6.05 11.08 -0.87
CA ASP A 166 -4.84 10.30 -0.62
C ASP A 166 -5.24 8.96 0.01
N ASP A 167 -5.08 7.89 -0.75
CA ASP A 167 -5.43 6.53 -0.33
C ASP A 167 -4.54 6.02 0.82
N GLN A 168 -3.27 6.39 0.86
CA GLN A 168 -2.36 5.99 1.93
C GLN A 168 -2.75 6.62 3.27
N LEU A 169 -3.14 7.92 3.27
CA LEU A 169 -3.62 8.59 4.47
C LEU A 169 -4.93 7.97 4.95
N ASN A 170 -5.85 7.65 4.03
CA ASN A 170 -7.10 6.98 4.33
C ASN A 170 -6.85 5.62 4.98
N PHE A 171 -5.95 4.81 4.42
CA PHE A 171 -5.58 3.49 4.95
C PHE A 171 -5.06 3.59 6.38
N ASN A 172 -4.12 4.50 6.64
CA ASN A 172 -3.55 4.70 7.97
C ASN A 172 -4.59 5.25 8.98
N THR A 173 -5.51 6.07 8.53
CA THR A 173 -6.61 6.57 9.38
C THR A 173 -7.57 5.45 9.76
N LEU A 174 -7.97 4.62 8.81
CA LEU A 174 -8.92 3.54 9.03
C LEU A 174 -8.32 2.39 9.84
N CYS A 175 -7.06 2.01 9.59
CA CYS A 175 -6.42 0.91 10.32
C CYS A 175 -6.08 1.25 11.78
N ARG A 176 -6.04 2.56 12.14
CA ARG A 176 -5.76 3.01 13.51
C ARG A 176 -6.78 2.51 14.54
N SER A 177 -8.02 2.30 14.13
CA SER A 177 -9.12 1.85 14.97
C SER A 177 -9.43 0.36 14.86
N ARG A 178 -8.68 -0.40 14.03
CA ARG A 178 -8.96 -1.81 13.75
C ARG A 178 -7.85 -2.73 14.24
N ASP A 179 -8.23 -3.79 14.97
CA ASP A 179 -7.31 -4.80 15.51
C ASP A 179 -7.07 -5.95 14.52
N ASP A 180 -7.91 -6.10 13.52
CA ASP A 180 -7.84 -7.14 12.49
C ASP A 180 -6.98 -6.75 11.28
N ILE A 181 -6.34 -5.58 11.29
CA ILE A 181 -5.42 -5.09 10.27
C ILE A 181 -4.00 -5.01 10.84
N LYS A 182 -3.03 -5.49 10.08
CA LYS A 182 -1.60 -5.36 10.41
C LYS A 182 -0.81 -4.80 9.23
N VAL A 183 0.38 -4.30 9.52
CA VAL A 183 1.37 -3.86 8.53
C VAL A 183 2.52 -4.86 8.52
N ASP A 184 2.98 -5.24 7.35
CA ASP A 184 4.15 -6.11 7.17
C ASP A 184 5.45 -5.31 7.35
N GLU A 185 5.75 -4.96 8.60
CA GLU A 185 6.96 -4.21 8.94
C GLU A 185 8.27 -5.03 8.76
N SER A 186 8.14 -6.33 8.69
CA SER A 186 9.27 -7.25 8.55
C SER A 186 9.55 -7.65 7.10
N ASN A 187 8.78 -7.12 6.14
CA ASN A 187 8.90 -7.39 4.71
C ASN A 187 8.87 -8.90 4.38
N VAL A 188 7.97 -9.64 5.03
CA VAL A 188 7.83 -11.09 4.84
C VAL A 188 7.10 -11.41 3.53
N ILE A 189 6.06 -10.62 3.21
CA ILE A 189 5.23 -10.78 2.01
C ILE A 189 5.42 -9.60 1.07
N PHE A 190 5.46 -8.37 1.61
CA PHE A 190 5.54 -7.12 0.86
C PHE A 190 6.77 -6.33 1.24
N GLU A 191 7.56 -5.92 0.27
CA GLU A 191 8.66 -4.98 0.49
C GLU A 191 8.56 -3.77 -0.43
N ASN A 192 8.54 -2.58 0.17
CA ASN A 192 8.59 -1.32 -0.55
C ASN A 192 10.01 -0.77 -0.50
N PHE A 193 10.67 -0.66 -1.64
CA PHE A 193 12.01 -0.11 -1.76
C PHE A 193 12.03 1.41 -1.81
N LYS A 194 13.03 2.01 -1.17
CA LYS A 194 13.36 3.41 -1.43
C LYS A 194 13.90 3.54 -2.86
N PRO A 195 13.70 4.69 -3.55
CA PRO A 195 14.24 4.88 -4.90
C PRO A 195 15.75 4.71 -5.03
N THR A 196 16.48 4.81 -3.92
CA THR A 196 17.94 4.57 -3.87
C THR A 196 18.31 3.10 -3.73
N GLN A 197 17.34 2.20 -3.58
CA GLN A 197 17.53 0.79 -3.27
C GLN A 197 17.08 -0.13 -4.42
N VAL A 198 16.96 0.38 -5.64
CA VAL A 198 16.40 -0.35 -6.81
C VAL A 198 17.12 -1.68 -7.12
N ASN A 199 18.39 -1.81 -6.73
CA ASN A 199 19.19 -3.01 -6.96
C ASN A 199 19.33 -3.90 -5.72
N ASN A 200 18.60 -3.64 -4.65
CA ASN A 200 18.67 -4.49 -3.46
C ASN A 200 17.94 -5.81 -3.71
N GLU A 201 18.50 -6.88 -3.21
CA GLU A 201 17.82 -8.17 -3.18
C GLU A 201 16.75 -8.18 -2.08
N SER A 202 15.64 -8.82 -2.37
CA SER A 202 14.53 -9.05 -1.44
C SER A 202 14.18 -10.53 -1.38
N ASN A 203 13.76 -10.98 -0.19
CA ASN A 203 13.14 -12.29 -0.01
C ASN A 203 11.61 -12.25 -0.06
N ALA A 204 11.00 -11.05 -0.06
CA ALA A 204 9.56 -10.90 -0.17
C ALA A 204 9.05 -11.36 -1.56
N PRO A 205 7.92 -12.08 -1.61
CA PRO A 205 7.26 -12.44 -2.87
C PRO A 205 6.88 -11.25 -3.72
N PHE A 206 6.46 -10.15 -3.11
CA PHE A 206 6.02 -8.95 -3.82
C PHE A 206 6.87 -7.75 -3.41
N VAL A 207 7.38 -7.05 -4.42
CA VAL A 207 8.19 -5.84 -4.19
C VAL A 207 7.62 -4.67 -4.98
N SER A 208 7.75 -3.47 -4.42
CA SER A 208 7.33 -2.24 -5.06
C SER A 208 8.41 -1.16 -4.94
N TYR A 209 8.44 -0.27 -5.92
CA TYR A 209 9.33 0.87 -6.02
C TYR A 209 8.52 2.17 -6.02
N PRO A 210 7.79 2.47 -4.92
CA PRO A 210 6.81 3.55 -4.91
C PRO A 210 7.44 4.91 -5.10
N GLY A 211 6.78 5.72 -5.87
CA GLY A 211 7.11 7.12 -6.09
C GLY A 211 7.94 7.39 -7.33
N SER A 212 7.72 8.59 -7.89
CA SER A 212 8.45 9.08 -9.05
C SER A 212 9.86 9.50 -8.67
N PRO A 213 10.89 9.19 -9.48
CA PRO A 213 12.24 9.70 -9.25
C PRO A 213 12.33 11.20 -9.53
N GLY A 214 13.28 11.89 -8.85
CA GLY A 214 13.68 13.26 -9.19
C GLY A 214 12.80 14.38 -8.61
N LEU A 215 12.85 15.55 -9.26
CA LEU A 215 12.20 16.79 -8.79
C LEU A 215 10.68 16.70 -8.70
N SER A 216 10.04 15.90 -9.54
CA SER A 216 8.59 15.69 -9.52
C SER A 216 8.09 15.16 -8.18
N ARG A 217 8.90 14.31 -7.51
CA ARG A 217 8.61 13.78 -6.19
C ARG A 217 8.60 14.88 -5.12
N TYR A 218 9.59 15.79 -5.14
CA TYR A 218 9.63 16.89 -4.18
C TYR A 218 8.47 17.84 -4.40
N SER A 219 8.10 18.12 -5.66
CA SER A 219 6.94 18.94 -5.99
C SER A 219 5.65 18.32 -5.42
N ARG A 220 5.42 17.02 -5.63
CA ARG A 220 4.28 16.31 -5.06
C ARG A 220 4.31 16.34 -3.54
N ALA A 221 5.43 16.00 -2.91
CA ALA A 221 5.56 16.01 -1.47
C ALA A 221 5.24 17.41 -0.88
N ILE A 222 5.69 18.49 -1.52
CA ILE A 222 5.41 19.85 -1.06
C ILE A 222 3.93 20.21 -1.24
N THR A 223 3.29 19.83 -2.34
CA THR A 223 1.89 20.20 -2.61
C THR A 223 0.88 19.30 -1.90
N GLU A 224 1.12 18.00 -1.89
CA GLU A 224 0.19 17.02 -1.32
C GLU A 224 0.28 16.97 0.21
N TYR A 225 1.50 17.15 0.77
CA TYR A 225 1.72 17.00 2.21
C TYR A 225 1.99 18.30 2.97
N ALA A 226 2.00 19.46 2.27
CA ALA A 226 2.18 20.76 2.90
C ALA A 226 1.21 20.99 4.07
N GLN A 227 -0.03 20.54 3.94
CA GLN A 227 -1.07 20.67 4.96
C GLN A 227 -0.73 20.00 6.29
N PHE A 228 0.01 18.88 6.27
CA PHE A 228 0.36 18.14 7.49
C PHE A 228 1.60 18.70 8.19
N VAL A 229 2.50 19.32 7.44
CA VAL A 229 3.75 19.84 8.00
C VAL A 229 3.72 21.35 8.21
N TYR A 230 2.77 22.06 7.61
CA TYR A 230 2.70 23.53 7.63
C TYR A 230 2.67 24.09 9.05
N ILE A 231 1.84 23.55 9.94
CA ILE A 231 1.71 24.04 11.31
C ILE A 231 3.04 23.93 12.08
N TYR A 232 3.80 22.85 11.85
CA TYR A 232 5.10 22.67 12.48
C TYR A 232 6.15 23.65 11.94
N ILE A 233 6.13 23.89 10.62
CA ILE A 233 6.99 24.89 10.00
C ILE A 233 6.65 26.28 10.55
N LEU A 234 5.37 26.63 10.65
CA LEU A 234 4.93 27.89 11.20
C LEU A 234 5.38 28.07 12.68
N CYS A 235 5.22 27.05 13.51
CA CYS A 235 5.69 27.07 14.89
C CYS A 235 7.21 27.27 14.96
N LEU A 236 7.98 26.56 14.14
CA LEU A 236 9.44 26.71 14.09
C LEU A 236 9.85 28.14 13.67
N LEU A 237 9.18 28.73 12.68
CA LEU A 237 9.45 30.11 12.25
C LEU A 237 9.15 31.12 13.35
N ILE A 238 8.03 30.98 14.08
CA ILE A 238 7.67 31.84 15.20
C ILE A 238 8.69 31.74 16.33
N VAL A 239 9.08 30.52 16.71
CA VAL A 239 10.12 30.29 17.72
C VAL A 239 11.45 30.88 17.27
N SER A 240 11.84 30.73 16.00
CA SER A 240 13.07 31.31 15.45
C SER A 240 13.06 32.85 15.51
N MET A 241 11.91 33.49 15.33
CA MET A 241 11.81 34.95 15.47
C MET A 241 12.13 35.45 16.89
N ALA A 242 11.79 34.64 17.90
CA ALA A 242 12.09 34.96 19.31
C ALA A 242 13.58 34.81 19.64
N PHE A 243 14.25 33.78 19.08
CA PHE A 243 15.65 33.49 19.38
C PHE A 243 16.67 34.15 18.43
N LEU A 244 16.23 34.61 17.25
CA LEU A 244 17.08 35.19 16.20
C LEU A 244 16.55 36.56 15.77
N PRO A 245 16.46 37.54 16.69
CA PRO A 245 15.85 38.86 16.40
C PRO A 245 16.57 39.61 15.28
N GLN A 246 17.87 39.40 15.07
CA GLN A 246 18.64 40.01 13.98
C GLN A 246 18.17 39.55 12.58
N HIS A 247 17.47 38.39 12.48
CA HIS A 247 16.92 37.85 11.23
C HIS A 247 15.40 38.03 11.09
N LYS A 248 14.78 38.81 11.98
CA LYS A 248 13.33 38.96 12.08
C LYS A 248 12.65 39.27 10.73
N ASN A 249 13.21 40.17 9.94
CA ASN A 249 12.60 40.55 8.64
C ASN A 249 12.58 39.35 7.66
N ILE A 250 13.67 38.59 7.58
CA ILE A 250 13.75 37.38 6.74
C ILE A 250 12.74 36.37 7.23
N LEU A 251 12.67 36.10 8.54
CA LEU A 251 11.75 35.14 9.13
C LEU A 251 10.29 35.55 8.89
N VAL A 252 9.95 36.83 9.04
CA VAL A 252 8.58 37.33 8.74
C VAL A 252 8.26 37.12 7.25
N THR A 253 9.16 37.49 6.34
CA THR A 253 8.95 37.32 4.91
C THR A 253 8.76 35.83 4.56
N THR A 254 9.59 34.96 5.13
CA THR A 254 9.48 33.51 4.93
C THR A 254 8.16 32.96 5.47
N THR A 255 7.71 33.44 6.63
CA THR A 255 6.42 33.03 7.22
C THR A 255 5.25 33.43 6.33
N VAL A 256 5.26 34.70 5.82
CA VAL A 256 4.22 35.17 4.90
C VAL A 256 4.21 34.36 3.60
N ALA A 257 5.40 34.13 3.01
CA ALA A 257 5.51 33.30 1.81
C ALA A 257 5.04 31.87 2.01
N ALA A 258 5.42 31.23 3.11
CA ALA A 258 4.98 29.86 3.45
C ALA A 258 3.46 29.82 3.67
N THR A 259 2.88 30.83 4.33
CA THR A 259 1.43 30.91 4.55
C THR A 259 0.67 31.10 3.23
N ALA A 260 1.15 31.97 2.36
CA ALA A 260 0.56 32.19 1.05
C ALA A 260 0.64 30.92 0.19
N PHE A 261 1.80 30.26 0.20
CA PHE A 261 1.98 28.98 -0.50
C PHE A 261 0.99 27.93 0.00
N TYR A 262 0.89 27.75 1.31
CA TYR A 262 -0.08 26.81 1.90
C TYR A 262 -1.52 27.14 1.49
N ALA A 263 -1.91 28.41 1.55
CA ALA A 263 -3.27 28.84 1.21
C ALA A 263 -3.64 28.57 -0.26
N LEU A 264 -2.64 28.65 -1.16
CA LEU A 264 -2.84 28.50 -2.61
C LEU A 264 -2.74 27.03 -3.08
N PHE A 265 -1.87 26.23 -2.47
CA PHE A 265 -1.48 24.94 -3.03
C PHE A 265 -1.82 23.73 -2.16
N ALA A 266 -2.11 23.90 -0.85
CA ALA A 266 -2.43 22.76 0.00
C ALA A 266 -3.77 22.13 -0.40
N ASP A 267 -3.79 20.83 -0.57
CA ASP A 267 -5.02 20.05 -0.76
C ASP A 267 -5.77 19.97 0.57
N LYS A 268 -6.90 20.65 0.66
CA LYS A 268 -7.73 20.70 1.87
C LYS A 268 -8.69 19.52 1.98
N SER A 269 -8.69 18.57 1.02
CA SER A 269 -9.59 17.42 1.03
C SER A 269 -9.29 16.46 2.19
N CYS A 270 -8.07 16.48 2.69
CA CYS A 270 -7.57 15.58 3.74
C CYS A 270 -7.41 16.25 5.12
N THR A 271 -7.97 17.42 5.34
CA THR A 271 -7.98 18.02 6.69
C THR A 271 -8.93 17.25 7.58
N VAL A 272 -8.39 16.68 8.66
CA VAL A 272 -9.13 16.00 9.73
C VAL A 272 -9.76 17.03 10.63
#